data_5edce40d536c1383ac31c98dbea83601
#
_entry.id   5edce40d536c1383ac31c98dbea83601
#
_cell.length_a   1.000
_cell.length_b   1.000
_cell.length_c   1.000
_cell.angle_alpha   90.00
_cell.angle_beta   90.00
_cell.angle_gamma   90.00
#
_symmetry.space_group_name_H-M   'P 1'
#
loop_
_entity.id
_entity.type
_entity.pdbx_description
1 polymer ?
#
loop_
_entity_poly.entity_id
_entity_poly.type
_entity_poly.pdbx_seq_one_letter_code
_entity_poly.pdbx_strand_id
1 'polypeptide(L)'
;MKLQVLLSTMHQNDYSILEKMNIQSDAIIVNQCDRNEIEKLIYKGNIIKFLSFSERGVGLSRNTALMRATADICLFADDDVKYVNGYKKIICNAFKKNPKADIIIFNVLSTNMRRGQHIITENKRLFFHNCFKFGTYQIAVRLSSIRRANVYFSLLFGGGAKYSAGEDSLFLGECLKKGLKVYSSTKTIGVVSHKGSTWFRGFTDKFFIDKGVFYALLAQRLAIILCLRYAIKHRRMFEKDKSCFEAFRLMLKGIREIKQ
;
A
#
# COMPACT_ATOMS: atom_id res chain seq x y z
N MET A 1 -6.82 6.85 21.87
CA MET A 1 -6.25 5.97 20.83
C MET A 1 -4.89 6.54 20.41
N LYS A 2 -3.88 5.69 20.42
CA LYS A 2 -2.53 6.03 19.93
C LYS A 2 -2.45 5.74 18.43
N LEU A 3 -1.77 6.60 17.67
CA LEU A 3 -1.46 6.41 16.25
C LEU A 3 0.04 6.23 16.06
N GLN A 4 0.42 5.32 15.22
CA GLN A 4 1.81 5.09 14.79
C GLN A 4 1.89 5.05 13.25
N VAL A 5 2.77 5.86 12.68
CA VAL A 5 3.08 5.80 11.24
C VAL A 5 4.06 4.67 10.99
N LEU A 6 3.79 3.84 9.98
CA LEU A 6 4.64 2.74 9.52
C LEU A 6 5.20 3.13 8.16
N LEU A 7 6.39 3.69 8.15
CA LEU A 7 7.05 4.23 6.95
C LEU A 7 8.02 3.21 6.37
N SER A 8 7.86 2.94 5.08
CA SER A 8 8.88 2.28 4.24
C SER A 8 9.62 3.33 3.44
N THR A 9 10.94 3.36 3.54
CA THR A 9 11.81 4.27 2.78
C THR A 9 13.13 3.58 2.40
N MET A 10 13.96 4.28 1.63
CA MET A 10 15.26 3.77 1.18
C MET A 10 16.32 4.88 1.30
N HIS A 11 17.57 4.46 1.59
CA HIS A 11 18.76 5.30 1.52
C HIS A 11 18.68 6.62 2.30
N GLN A 12 17.98 6.63 3.44
CA GLN A 12 18.01 7.78 4.33
C GLN A 12 19.31 7.76 5.14
N ASN A 13 20.01 8.89 5.15
CA ASN A 13 21.26 9.09 5.88
C ASN A 13 21.08 9.89 7.18
N ASP A 14 19.91 10.52 7.34
CA ASP A 14 19.55 11.31 8.48
C ASP A 14 18.04 11.23 8.77
N TYR A 15 17.57 12.04 9.71
CA TYR A 15 16.16 12.08 10.13
C TYR A 15 15.34 13.19 9.45
N SER A 16 15.86 13.86 8.42
CA SER A 16 15.16 14.95 7.70
C SER A 16 13.82 14.52 7.11
N ILE A 17 13.65 13.22 6.86
CA ILE A 17 12.39 12.61 6.40
C ILE A 17 11.22 12.90 7.35
N LEU A 18 11.48 13.05 8.67
CA LEU A 18 10.47 13.35 9.68
C LEU A 18 9.84 14.73 9.45
N GLU A 19 10.67 15.73 9.10
CA GLU A 19 10.21 17.07 8.81
C GLU A 19 9.57 17.16 7.41
N LYS A 20 10.22 16.57 6.41
CA LYS A 20 9.72 16.50 5.03
C LYS A 20 8.30 15.94 4.97
N MET A 21 8.02 14.88 5.74
CA MET A 21 6.72 14.23 5.82
C MET A 21 5.77 14.88 6.82
N ASN A 22 6.23 15.85 7.62
CA ASN A 22 5.45 16.46 8.71
C ASN A 22 4.94 15.45 9.74
N ILE A 23 5.82 14.58 10.24
CA ILE A 23 5.46 13.56 11.23
C ILE A 23 5.07 14.20 12.57
N GLN A 24 3.83 13.94 13.04
CA GLN A 24 3.25 14.48 14.28
C GLN A 24 2.67 13.33 15.16
N SER A 25 3.17 12.13 15.03
CA SER A 25 2.80 10.96 15.83
C SER A 25 4.01 10.06 16.04
N ASP A 26 3.89 9.07 16.91
CA ASP A 26 4.88 8.00 16.94
C ASP A 26 5.05 7.38 15.55
N ALA A 27 6.24 6.90 15.24
CA ALA A 27 6.53 6.26 13.96
C ALA A 27 7.52 5.11 14.09
N ILE A 28 7.39 4.14 13.17
CA ILE A 28 8.41 3.15 12.87
C ILE A 28 8.82 3.37 11.42
N ILE A 29 10.08 3.69 11.22
CA ILE A 29 10.68 3.92 9.92
C ILE A 29 11.56 2.74 9.60
N VAL A 30 11.30 2.08 8.49
CA VAL A 30 12.17 1.02 7.96
C VAL A 30 12.89 1.57 6.74
N ASN A 31 14.16 1.85 6.93
CA ASN A 31 15.07 2.38 5.94
C ASN A 31 15.88 1.25 5.31
N GLN A 32 15.59 0.93 4.06
CA GLN A 32 16.30 -0.08 3.28
C GLN A 32 17.61 0.55 2.74
N CYS A 33 18.75 0.17 3.30
CA CYS A 33 20.07 0.73 2.98
C CYS A 33 21.16 -0.35 3.12
N ASP A 34 22.42 0.04 3.20
CA ASP A 34 23.55 -0.90 3.23
C ASP A 34 24.14 -1.09 4.65
N ARG A 35 23.37 -0.73 5.68
CA ARG A 35 23.75 -0.91 7.09
C ARG A 35 22.64 -1.57 7.89
N ASN A 36 22.98 -2.16 9.04
CA ASN A 36 22.05 -2.72 9.99
C ASN A 36 22.17 -1.96 11.31
N GLU A 37 21.14 -1.19 11.65
CA GLU A 37 21.12 -0.31 12.82
C GLU A 37 19.68 -0.11 13.32
N ILE A 38 19.53 -0.04 14.64
CA ILE A 38 18.24 0.22 15.29
C ILE A 38 18.42 1.38 16.26
N GLU A 39 17.70 2.46 15.97
CA GLU A 39 17.75 3.68 16.74
C GLU A 39 16.37 4.02 17.30
N LYS A 40 16.37 4.67 18.45
CA LYS A 40 15.17 5.23 19.07
C LYS A 40 15.44 6.65 19.47
N LEU A 41 14.62 7.58 18.98
CA LEU A 41 14.75 9.00 19.27
C LEU A 41 13.39 9.64 19.60
N ILE A 42 13.43 10.81 20.18
CA ILE A 42 12.25 11.64 20.43
C ILE A 42 12.23 12.78 19.42
N TYR A 43 11.15 12.89 18.66
CA TYR A 43 10.93 13.96 17.70
C TYR A 43 9.61 14.68 17.99
N LYS A 44 9.67 15.97 18.35
CA LYS A 44 8.48 16.78 18.71
C LYS A 44 7.56 16.07 19.72
N GLY A 45 8.16 15.42 20.74
CA GLY A 45 7.43 14.69 21.78
C GLY A 45 6.88 13.32 21.36
N ASN A 46 7.17 12.83 20.17
CA ASN A 46 6.75 11.51 19.69
C ASN A 46 7.95 10.55 19.65
N ILE A 47 7.67 9.24 19.89
CA ILE A 47 8.67 8.18 19.85
C ILE A 47 8.84 7.71 18.41
N ILE A 48 10.07 7.83 17.90
CA ILE A 48 10.45 7.34 16.59
C ILE A 48 11.39 6.14 16.76
N LYS A 49 11.05 5.02 16.12
CA LYS A 49 11.97 3.91 15.92
C LYS A 49 12.47 3.96 14.48
N PHE A 50 13.77 4.16 14.32
CA PHE A 50 14.41 4.23 13.01
C PHE A 50 15.22 2.94 12.81
N LEU A 51 14.80 2.14 11.86
CA LEU A 51 15.33 0.79 11.61
C LEU A 51 16.00 0.80 10.23
N SER A 52 17.30 0.80 10.18
CA SER A 52 18.08 0.66 8.97
C SER A 52 18.44 -0.81 8.77
N PHE A 53 18.12 -1.38 7.59
CA PHE A 53 18.41 -2.78 7.29
C PHE A 53 18.97 -2.95 5.88
N SER A 54 19.97 -3.84 5.76
CA SER A 54 20.55 -4.26 4.48
C SER A 54 19.64 -5.30 3.80
N GLU A 55 18.37 -4.89 3.58
CA GLU A 55 17.31 -5.70 2.99
C GLU A 55 16.62 -4.91 1.88
N ARG A 56 15.98 -5.63 0.95
CA ARG A 56 15.21 -5.02 -0.13
C ARG A 56 13.84 -5.68 -0.26
N GLY A 57 12.83 -4.86 -0.49
CA GLY A 57 11.46 -5.29 -0.70
C GLY A 57 10.46 -4.49 0.13
N VAL A 58 9.56 -3.77 -0.54
CA VAL A 58 8.57 -2.90 0.13
C VAL A 58 7.62 -3.70 1.03
N GLY A 59 7.23 -4.93 0.63
CA GLY A 59 6.40 -5.82 1.44
C GLY A 59 7.13 -6.26 2.72
N LEU A 60 8.44 -6.59 2.62
CA LEU A 60 9.27 -6.94 3.76
C LEU A 60 9.39 -5.77 4.73
N SER A 61 9.69 -4.58 4.22
CA SER A 61 9.81 -3.36 5.00
C SER A 61 8.51 -3.02 5.75
N ARG A 62 7.35 -3.09 5.07
CA ARG A 62 6.04 -2.86 5.70
C ARG A 62 5.71 -3.91 6.76
N ASN A 63 6.03 -5.19 6.53
CA ASN A 63 5.83 -6.25 7.51
C ASN A 63 6.75 -6.06 8.72
N THR A 64 7.99 -5.66 8.51
CA THR A 64 8.97 -5.34 9.56
C THR A 64 8.45 -4.24 10.48
N ALA A 65 7.87 -3.17 9.92
CA ALA A 65 7.24 -2.10 10.69
C ALA A 65 5.97 -2.59 11.42
N LEU A 66 5.10 -3.34 10.73
CA LEU A 66 3.83 -3.85 11.26
C LEU A 66 4.03 -4.79 12.46
N MET A 67 4.99 -5.71 12.38
CA MET A 67 5.30 -6.63 13.48
C MET A 67 5.79 -5.90 14.73
N ARG A 68 6.49 -4.77 14.59
CA ARG A 68 7.04 -3.96 15.69
C ARG A 68 6.10 -2.87 16.19
N ALA A 69 4.97 -2.67 15.54
CA ALA A 69 3.97 -1.68 15.91
C ALA A 69 3.36 -1.99 17.29
N THR A 70 2.99 -0.95 18.05
CA THR A 70 2.43 -1.08 19.40
C THR A 70 1.24 -0.17 19.65
N ALA A 71 0.89 0.71 18.70
CA ALA A 71 -0.24 1.63 18.82
C ALA A 71 -1.58 0.94 18.54
N ASP A 72 -2.68 1.61 18.86
CA ASP A 72 -4.03 1.13 18.55
C ASP A 72 -4.29 1.12 17.06
N ILE A 73 -3.84 2.20 16.40
CA ILE A 73 -4.00 2.45 14.97
C ILE A 73 -2.62 2.59 14.32
N CYS A 74 -2.44 1.95 13.18
CA CYS A 74 -1.26 2.10 12.34
C CYS A 74 -1.64 2.72 10.99
N LEU A 75 -0.87 3.71 10.55
CA LEU A 75 -0.98 4.33 9.22
C LEU A 75 0.22 3.92 8.38
N PHE A 76 0.01 3.20 7.29
CA PHE A 76 1.09 2.93 6.35
C PHE A 76 1.49 4.20 5.59
N ALA A 77 2.77 4.33 5.29
CA ALA A 77 3.34 5.52 4.66
C ALA A 77 4.44 5.18 3.66
N ASP A 78 4.51 5.98 2.61
CA ASP A 78 5.61 6.04 1.66
C ASP A 78 6.32 7.41 1.81
N ASP A 79 7.59 7.51 1.48
CA ASP A 79 8.45 8.67 1.78
C ASP A 79 8.22 9.93 0.91
N ASP A 80 7.31 9.82 -0.05
CA ASP A 80 6.87 10.92 -0.91
C ASP A 80 5.54 11.57 -0.44
N VAL A 81 5.02 11.16 0.73
CA VAL A 81 3.82 11.72 1.36
C VAL A 81 4.19 12.81 2.36
N LYS A 82 3.49 13.95 2.30
CA LYS A 82 3.52 15.00 3.32
C LYS A 82 2.16 15.09 3.99
N TYR A 83 2.10 14.84 5.30
CA TYR A 83 0.85 14.87 6.06
C TYR A 83 0.39 16.31 6.36
N VAL A 84 -0.94 16.49 6.46
CA VAL A 84 -1.52 17.76 6.92
C VAL A 84 -1.37 17.90 8.44
N ASN A 85 -1.39 19.13 8.95
CA ASN A 85 -1.38 19.36 10.39
C ASN A 85 -2.60 18.70 11.05
N GLY A 86 -2.37 18.02 12.16
CA GLY A 86 -3.43 17.36 12.92
C GLY A 86 -3.96 16.07 12.30
N TYR A 87 -3.29 15.47 11.30
CA TYR A 87 -3.71 14.19 10.69
C TYR A 87 -3.96 13.09 11.74
N LYS A 88 -3.17 13.06 12.82
CA LYS A 88 -3.36 12.14 13.95
C LYS A 88 -4.78 12.25 14.54
N LYS A 89 -5.25 13.49 14.78
CA LYS A 89 -6.60 13.73 15.30
C LYS A 89 -7.67 13.32 14.29
N ILE A 90 -7.46 13.60 13.00
CA ILE A 90 -8.37 13.21 11.92
C ILE A 90 -8.57 11.69 11.91
N ILE A 91 -7.47 10.93 11.88
CA ILE A 91 -7.49 9.46 11.81
C ILE A 91 -8.12 8.87 13.08
N CYS A 92 -7.66 9.25 14.27
CA CYS A 92 -8.20 8.74 15.51
C CYS A 92 -9.71 9.02 15.67
N ASN A 93 -10.18 10.19 15.25
CA ASN A 93 -11.61 10.52 15.29
C ASN A 93 -12.41 9.69 14.27
N ALA A 94 -11.88 9.38 13.10
CA ALA A 94 -12.54 8.51 12.13
C ALA A 94 -12.77 7.10 12.71
N PHE A 95 -11.78 6.51 13.39
CA PHE A 95 -11.92 5.22 14.06
C PHE A 95 -12.84 5.27 15.29
N LYS A 96 -12.88 6.39 16.03
CA LYS A 96 -13.82 6.59 17.14
C LYS A 96 -15.28 6.63 16.64
N LYS A 97 -15.52 7.34 15.52
CA LYS A 97 -16.84 7.44 14.87
C LYS A 97 -17.28 6.13 14.21
N ASN A 98 -16.33 5.29 13.82
CA ASN A 98 -16.57 3.98 13.19
C ASN A 98 -15.92 2.85 14.01
N PRO A 99 -16.48 2.49 15.19
CA PRO A 99 -15.89 1.46 16.05
C PRO A 99 -15.85 0.07 15.40
N LYS A 100 -16.70 -0.17 14.41
CA LYS A 100 -16.76 -1.41 13.62
C LYS A 100 -15.69 -1.48 12.52
N ALA A 101 -14.96 -0.38 12.23
CA ALA A 101 -13.97 -0.35 11.19
C ALA A 101 -12.67 -1.02 11.66
N ASP A 102 -12.19 -1.98 10.90
CA ASP A 102 -10.87 -2.57 11.05
C ASP A 102 -9.83 -1.79 10.24
N ILE A 103 -10.26 -1.25 9.11
CA ILE A 103 -9.44 -0.48 8.17
C ILE A 103 -10.24 0.75 7.72
N ILE A 104 -9.58 1.92 7.66
CA ILE A 104 -10.15 3.13 7.06
C ILE A 104 -9.15 3.66 6.02
N ILE A 105 -9.66 3.93 4.82
CA ILE A 105 -8.92 4.52 3.71
C ILE A 105 -9.24 6.00 3.63
N PHE A 106 -8.20 6.84 3.56
CA PHE A 106 -8.29 8.31 3.57
C PHE A 106 -7.88 8.90 2.23
N ASN A 107 -8.27 10.14 1.99
CA ASN A 107 -7.72 10.91 0.88
C ASN A 107 -6.28 11.36 1.20
N VAL A 108 -5.38 11.10 0.25
CA VAL A 108 -4.05 11.73 0.14
C VAL A 108 -3.98 12.28 -1.28
N LEU A 109 -3.96 13.59 -1.42
CA LEU A 109 -4.10 14.24 -2.73
C LEU A 109 -2.78 14.22 -3.51
N SER A 110 -2.84 13.91 -4.80
CA SER A 110 -1.66 13.99 -5.67
C SER A 110 -1.34 15.44 -6.02
N THR A 111 -0.05 15.82 -5.91
CA THR A 111 0.42 17.10 -6.46
C THR A 111 0.64 17.04 -7.97
N ASN A 112 0.62 15.85 -8.57
CA ASN A 112 0.74 15.67 -10.00
C ASN A 112 -0.64 15.62 -10.67
N MET A 113 -1.08 16.76 -11.20
CA MET A 113 -2.40 16.93 -11.85
C MET A 113 -2.59 16.05 -13.11
N ARG A 114 -1.49 15.58 -13.75
CA ARG A 114 -1.57 14.71 -14.94
C ARG A 114 -1.88 13.25 -14.59
N ARG A 115 -1.74 12.88 -13.33
CA ARG A 115 -2.03 11.51 -12.87
C ARG A 115 -3.45 11.46 -12.33
N GLY A 116 -4.34 10.78 -13.05
CA GLY A 116 -5.71 10.56 -12.57
C GLY A 116 -5.72 9.96 -11.17
N GLN A 117 -6.35 10.63 -10.22
CA GLN A 117 -6.47 10.18 -8.83
C GLN A 117 -7.92 9.87 -8.51
N HIS A 118 -8.14 8.75 -7.83
CA HIS A 118 -9.46 8.45 -7.28
C HIS A 118 -9.64 9.17 -5.94
N ILE A 119 -10.51 10.18 -5.93
CA ILE A 119 -10.87 10.93 -4.72
C ILE A 119 -12.08 10.27 -4.06
N ILE A 120 -12.01 10.06 -2.76
CA ILE A 120 -13.10 9.54 -1.94
C ILE A 120 -14.07 10.69 -1.65
N THR A 121 -15.28 10.59 -2.17
CA THR A 121 -16.34 11.59 -2.01
C THR A 121 -17.38 11.19 -0.96
N GLU A 122 -17.36 9.93 -0.49
CA GLU A 122 -18.32 9.40 0.48
C GLU A 122 -17.67 8.55 1.56
N ASN A 123 -18.17 8.67 2.78
CA ASN A 123 -17.85 7.75 3.87
C ASN A 123 -18.74 6.52 3.74
N LYS A 124 -18.16 5.39 3.31
CA LYS A 124 -18.93 4.15 3.12
C LYS A 124 -18.10 2.90 3.39
N ARG A 125 -18.78 1.79 3.58
CA ARG A 125 -18.14 0.49 3.62
C ARG A 125 -17.65 0.12 2.23
N LEU A 126 -16.42 -0.40 2.15
CA LEU A 126 -15.81 -0.91 0.93
C LEU A 126 -15.84 -2.44 0.92
N PHE A 127 -15.97 -2.99 -0.28
CA PHE A 127 -16.06 -4.41 -0.53
C PHE A 127 -15.04 -4.82 -1.59
N PHE A 128 -14.92 -6.11 -1.85
CA PHE A 128 -13.94 -6.67 -2.78
C PHE A 128 -13.96 -6.04 -4.18
N HIS A 129 -15.12 -5.63 -4.68
CA HIS A 129 -15.25 -5.06 -6.03
C HIS A 129 -14.81 -3.59 -6.14
N ASN A 130 -14.62 -2.86 -5.03
CA ASN A 130 -14.37 -1.41 -5.05
C ASN A 130 -13.21 -0.92 -4.18
N CYS A 131 -12.48 -1.80 -3.46
CA CYS A 131 -11.41 -1.38 -2.54
C CYS A 131 -10.00 -1.32 -3.16
N PHE A 132 -9.77 -1.79 -4.41
CA PHE A 132 -8.44 -1.91 -5.01
C PHE A 132 -8.01 -0.69 -5.85
N LYS A 133 -8.46 0.49 -5.47
CA LYS A 133 -8.16 1.76 -6.17
C LYS A 133 -7.20 2.65 -5.38
N PHE A 134 -6.76 2.21 -4.21
CA PHE A 134 -6.07 3.01 -3.22
C PHE A 134 -4.67 2.49 -2.99
N GLY A 135 -3.72 3.42 -2.85
CA GLY A 135 -2.35 3.09 -2.49
C GLY A 135 -2.20 2.86 -0.98
N THR A 136 -1.14 2.16 -0.60
CA THR A 136 -0.87 1.79 0.79
C THR A 136 -0.81 3.00 1.72
N TYR A 137 -0.27 4.11 1.25
CA TYR A 137 -0.14 5.37 2.00
C TYR A 137 -1.48 6.04 2.39
N GLN A 138 -2.60 5.52 1.88
CA GLN A 138 -3.96 5.97 2.23
C GLN A 138 -4.59 5.10 3.33
N ILE A 139 -3.94 3.98 3.72
CA ILE A 139 -4.53 2.92 4.53
C ILE A 139 -4.12 3.07 5.99
N ALA A 140 -5.11 3.29 6.86
CA ALA A 140 -4.95 3.16 8.30
C ALA A 140 -5.67 1.91 8.80
N VAL A 141 -5.05 1.17 9.72
CA VAL A 141 -5.54 -0.12 10.21
C VAL A 141 -5.62 -0.15 11.74
N ARG A 142 -6.61 -0.84 12.29
CA ARG A 142 -6.63 -1.23 13.69
C ARG A 142 -5.66 -2.39 13.89
N LEU A 143 -4.58 -2.16 14.64
CA LEU A 143 -3.50 -3.14 14.81
C LEU A 143 -4.00 -4.49 15.35
N SER A 144 -4.87 -4.46 16.35
CA SER A 144 -5.45 -5.68 16.96
C SER A 144 -6.24 -6.52 15.95
N SER A 145 -6.93 -5.88 14.97
CA SER A 145 -7.67 -6.59 13.93
C SER A 145 -6.74 -7.27 12.93
N ILE A 146 -5.67 -6.59 12.49
CA ILE A 146 -4.67 -7.15 11.59
C ILE A 146 -3.95 -8.33 12.24
N ARG A 147 -3.53 -8.20 13.49
CA ARG A 147 -2.87 -9.29 14.25
C ARG A 147 -3.79 -10.50 14.41
N ARG A 148 -5.02 -10.31 14.83
CA ARG A 148 -6.00 -11.41 14.97
C ARG A 148 -6.27 -12.11 13.65
N ALA A 149 -6.34 -11.37 12.54
CA ALA A 149 -6.54 -11.93 11.22
C ALA A 149 -5.28 -12.55 10.62
N ASN A 150 -4.10 -12.30 11.22
CA ASN A 150 -2.79 -12.77 10.75
C ASN A 150 -2.54 -12.41 9.28
N VAL A 151 -2.71 -11.12 8.92
CA VAL A 151 -2.54 -10.62 7.55
C VAL A 151 -1.25 -9.82 7.44
N TYR A 152 -0.47 -10.14 6.40
CA TYR A 152 0.80 -9.49 6.07
C TYR A 152 0.85 -9.12 4.58
N PHE A 153 1.75 -8.21 4.23
CA PHE A 153 2.04 -7.90 2.83
C PHE A 153 2.76 -9.08 2.15
N SER A 154 2.42 -9.32 0.89
CA SER A 154 3.13 -10.30 0.08
C SER A 154 4.59 -9.89 -0.12
N LEU A 155 5.52 -10.83 0.07
CA LEU A 155 6.94 -10.63 -0.24
C LEU A 155 7.25 -10.81 -1.73
N LEU A 156 6.30 -11.33 -2.49
CA LEU A 156 6.46 -11.58 -3.91
C LEU A 156 6.15 -10.36 -4.79
N PHE A 157 5.50 -9.32 -4.23
CA PHE A 157 5.00 -8.14 -4.97
C PHE A 157 5.53 -6.84 -4.41
N GLY A 158 5.65 -5.84 -5.32
CA GLY A 158 6.06 -4.49 -4.99
C GLY A 158 7.51 -4.20 -5.31
N GLY A 159 7.96 -2.99 -5.00
CA GLY A 159 9.34 -2.56 -5.24
C GLY A 159 10.35 -3.48 -4.57
N GLY A 160 11.34 -3.96 -5.35
CA GLY A 160 12.37 -4.88 -4.88
C GLY A 160 11.95 -6.36 -4.81
N ALA A 161 10.73 -6.71 -5.23
CA ALA A 161 10.24 -8.08 -5.26
C ALA A 161 10.22 -8.68 -6.69
N LYS A 162 9.87 -9.98 -6.79
CA LYS A 162 9.80 -10.71 -8.08
C LYS A 162 8.77 -10.10 -9.04
N TYR A 163 7.60 -9.71 -8.53
CA TYR A 163 6.50 -9.12 -9.28
C TYR A 163 6.34 -7.64 -8.95
N SER A 164 6.14 -6.81 -9.96
CA SER A 164 6.36 -5.36 -9.91
C SER A 164 5.39 -4.55 -9.06
N ALA A 165 4.13 -4.94 -8.93
CA ALA A 165 3.13 -4.17 -8.19
C ALA A 165 1.90 -5.00 -7.82
N GLY A 166 1.19 -4.62 -6.76
CA GLY A 166 -0.07 -5.23 -6.33
C GLY A 166 -0.11 -5.64 -4.87
N GLU A 167 0.96 -5.40 -4.10
CA GLU A 167 1.08 -5.78 -2.69
C GLU A 167 0.01 -5.12 -1.81
N ASP A 168 -0.37 -3.88 -2.10
CA ASP A 168 -1.43 -3.13 -1.42
C ASP A 168 -2.82 -3.74 -1.67
N SER A 169 -3.11 -4.07 -2.93
CA SER A 169 -4.36 -4.72 -3.32
C SER A 169 -4.46 -6.15 -2.78
N LEU A 170 -3.35 -6.92 -2.76
CA LEU A 170 -3.31 -8.24 -2.16
C LEU A 170 -3.52 -8.17 -0.65
N PHE A 171 -2.91 -7.21 0.03
CA PHE A 171 -3.11 -6.98 1.47
C PHE A 171 -4.58 -6.67 1.79
N LEU A 172 -5.21 -5.73 1.08
CA LEU A 172 -6.63 -5.41 1.26
C LEU A 172 -7.53 -6.60 0.90
N GLY A 173 -7.20 -7.32 -0.16
CA GLY A 173 -7.93 -8.53 -0.58
C GLY A 173 -7.91 -9.61 0.49
N GLU A 174 -6.74 -9.85 1.10
CA GLU A 174 -6.61 -10.82 2.18
C GLU A 174 -7.35 -10.37 3.44
N CYS A 175 -7.29 -9.07 3.80
CA CYS A 175 -8.07 -8.51 4.89
C CYS A 175 -9.58 -8.76 4.70
N LEU A 176 -10.11 -8.53 3.49
CA LEU A 176 -11.51 -8.77 3.18
C LEU A 176 -11.89 -10.25 3.22
N LYS A 177 -11.02 -11.15 2.71
CA LYS A 177 -11.21 -12.61 2.80
C LYS A 177 -11.28 -13.10 4.23
N LYS A 178 -10.51 -12.48 5.15
CA LYS A 178 -10.53 -12.74 6.59
C LYS A 178 -11.67 -12.04 7.34
N GLY A 179 -12.60 -11.40 6.62
CA GLY A 179 -13.79 -10.76 7.19
C GLY A 179 -13.58 -9.39 7.80
N LEU A 180 -12.40 -8.77 7.62
CA LEU A 180 -12.13 -7.44 8.12
C LEU A 180 -12.99 -6.39 7.38
N LYS A 181 -13.44 -5.39 8.11
CA LYS A 181 -14.35 -4.36 7.62
C LYS A 181 -13.55 -3.13 7.18
N VAL A 182 -13.56 -2.86 5.89
CA VAL A 182 -12.89 -1.72 5.26
C VAL A 182 -13.90 -0.60 5.02
N TYR A 183 -13.54 0.63 5.40
CA TYR A 183 -14.35 1.83 5.17
C TYR A 183 -13.54 2.89 4.44
N SER A 184 -14.20 3.78 3.73
CA SER A 184 -13.62 5.00 3.18
C SER A 184 -13.92 6.20 4.06
N SER A 185 -13.04 7.21 4.01
CA SER A 185 -13.23 8.51 4.66
C SER A 185 -12.97 9.64 3.66
N THR A 186 -13.87 10.61 3.61
CA THR A 186 -13.72 11.82 2.77
C THR A 186 -12.64 12.77 3.28
N LYS A 187 -12.08 12.53 4.47
CA LYS A 187 -11.05 13.39 5.06
C LYS A 187 -9.73 13.22 4.36
N THR A 188 -9.06 14.33 4.08
CA THR A 188 -7.70 14.38 3.55
C THR A 188 -6.71 14.38 4.71
N ILE A 189 -5.69 13.51 4.64
CA ILE A 189 -4.64 13.38 5.66
C ILE A 189 -3.26 13.81 5.17
N GLY A 190 -3.10 14.04 3.87
CA GLY A 190 -1.81 14.43 3.30
C GLY A 190 -1.87 14.68 1.81
N VAL A 191 -0.70 14.97 1.26
CA VAL A 191 -0.44 15.09 -0.18
C VAL A 191 0.71 14.17 -0.57
N VAL A 192 0.70 13.64 -1.80
CA VAL A 192 1.73 12.76 -2.35
C VAL A 192 2.31 13.37 -3.62
N SER A 193 3.64 13.34 -3.75
CA SER A 193 4.33 13.97 -4.89
C SER A 193 4.51 13.05 -6.09
N HIS A 194 4.54 11.74 -5.88
CA HIS A 194 4.87 10.71 -6.89
C HIS A 194 6.18 10.96 -7.64
N LYS A 195 7.13 11.68 -7.04
CA LYS A 195 8.45 11.92 -7.62
C LYS A 195 9.26 10.61 -7.56
N GLY A 196 9.79 10.17 -8.70
CA GLY A 196 10.65 8.98 -8.76
C GLY A 196 9.94 7.63 -8.73
N SER A 197 8.64 7.57 -9.03
CA SER A 197 7.90 6.29 -9.13
C SER A 197 8.48 5.40 -10.26
N THR A 198 9.22 4.36 -9.90
CA THR A 198 9.97 3.49 -10.83
C THR A 198 9.30 2.14 -11.12
N TRP A 199 8.14 1.89 -10.54
CA TRP A 199 7.47 0.58 -10.59
C TRP A 199 6.81 0.25 -11.95
N PHE A 200 6.48 1.24 -12.76
CA PHE A 200 5.91 1.01 -14.10
C PHE A 200 6.95 1.23 -15.19
N ARG A 201 7.32 0.16 -15.90
CA ARG A 201 8.31 0.15 -16.98
C ARG A 201 7.71 -0.08 -18.37
N GLY A 202 6.42 0.26 -18.56
CA GLY A 202 5.70 0.03 -19.79
C GLY A 202 4.92 -1.30 -19.81
N PHE A 203 4.19 -1.55 -20.90
CA PHE A 203 3.36 -2.73 -21.12
C PHE A 203 4.16 -3.90 -21.70
N THR A 204 5.19 -4.32 -20.98
CA THR A 204 6.07 -5.42 -21.34
C THR A 204 5.41 -6.78 -21.14
N ASP A 205 6.01 -7.86 -21.67
CA ASP A 205 5.57 -9.24 -21.42
C ASP A 205 5.52 -9.52 -19.91
N LYS A 206 6.57 -9.10 -19.19
CA LYS A 206 6.63 -9.22 -17.73
C LYS A 206 5.46 -8.54 -17.03
N PHE A 207 5.07 -7.35 -17.46
CA PHE A 207 3.91 -6.64 -16.87
C PHE A 207 2.64 -7.49 -16.94
N PHE A 208 2.35 -8.13 -18.08
CA PHE A 208 1.15 -8.96 -18.23
C PHE A 208 1.28 -10.30 -17.48
N ILE A 209 2.44 -10.92 -17.46
CA ILE A 209 2.70 -12.12 -16.64
C ILE A 209 2.47 -11.80 -15.16
N ASP A 210 3.09 -10.74 -14.64
CA ASP A 210 2.91 -10.27 -13.25
C ASP A 210 1.43 -10.00 -12.95
N LYS A 211 0.69 -9.42 -13.88
CA LYS A 211 -0.76 -9.17 -13.76
C LYS A 211 -1.56 -10.47 -13.67
N GLY A 212 -1.17 -11.50 -14.42
CA GLY A 212 -1.77 -12.84 -14.34
C GLY A 212 -1.56 -13.49 -12.96
N VAL A 213 -0.32 -13.45 -12.45
CA VAL A 213 0.02 -13.92 -11.10
C VAL A 213 -0.77 -13.15 -10.04
N PHE A 214 -0.86 -11.82 -10.18
CA PHE A 214 -1.64 -10.96 -9.28
C PHE A 214 -3.10 -11.41 -9.19
N TYR A 215 -3.78 -11.61 -10.33
CA TYR A 215 -5.18 -12.05 -10.32
C TYR A 215 -5.36 -13.48 -9.78
N ALA A 216 -4.38 -14.36 -10.01
CA ALA A 216 -4.41 -15.72 -9.44
C ALA A 216 -4.39 -15.70 -7.90
N LEU A 217 -3.58 -14.83 -7.29
CA LEU A 217 -3.51 -14.68 -5.84
C LEU A 217 -4.69 -13.89 -5.27
N LEU A 218 -5.13 -12.84 -5.96
CA LEU A 218 -6.22 -12.00 -5.51
C LEU A 218 -7.55 -12.75 -5.49
N ALA A 219 -7.87 -13.48 -6.55
CA ALA A 219 -9.17 -14.13 -6.74
C ALA A 219 -9.05 -15.40 -7.61
N GLN A 220 -8.44 -16.45 -7.06
CA GLN A 220 -8.05 -17.66 -7.77
C GLN A 220 -9.12 -18.20 -8.73
N ARG A 221 -10.38 -18.33 -8.26
CA ARG A 221 -11.50 -18.87 -9.06
C ARG A 221 -11.92 -17.94 -10.21
N LEU A 222 -11.66 -16.64 -10.08
CA LEU A 222 -12.05 -15.62 -11.06
C LEU A 222 -10.87 -15.10 -11.88
N ALA A 223 -9.67 -15.61 -11.67
CA ALA A 223 -8.43 -15.07 -12.25
C ALA A 223 -8.51 -14.96 -13.78
N ILE A 224 -8.98 -16.01 -14.47
CA ILE A 224 -9.11 -16.03 -15.94
C ILE A 224 -10.08 -14.94 -16.42
N ILE A 225 -11.23 -14.82 -15.75
CA ILE A 225 -12.26 -13.82 -16.10
C ILE A 225 -11.70 -12.40 -15.86
N LEU A 226 -10.96 -12.18 -14.78
CA LEU A 226 -10.34 -10.89 -14.48
C LEU A 226 -9.24 -10.54 -15.49
N CYS A 227 -8.45 -11.50 -15.95
CA CYS A 227 -7.47 -11.30 -17.01
C CYS A 227 -8.15 -10.92 -18.33
N LEU A 228 -9.21 -11.63 -18.73
CA LEU A 228 -9.96 -11.33 -19.95
C LEU A 228 -10.58 -9.92 -19.88
N ARG A 229 -11.25 -9.62 -18.76
CA ARG A 229 -11.82 -8.29 -18.51
C ARG A 229 -10.76 -7.18 -18.56
N TYR A 230 -9.58 -7.41 -17.98
CA TYR A 230 -8.47 -6.45 -18.03
C TYR A 230 -8.01 -6.21 -19.47
N ALA A 231 -7.76 -7.27 -20.23
CA ALA A 231 -7.31 -7.18 -21.60
C ALA A 231 -8.29 -6.38 -22.49
N ILE A 232 -9.59 -6.62 -22.33
CA ILE A 232 -10.63 -5.91 -23.12
C ILE A 232 -10.78 -4.46 -22.65
N LYS A 233 -10.94 -4.24 -21.33
CA LYS A 233 -11.24 -2.92 -20.77
C LYS A 233 -10.11 -1.92 -20.96
N HIS A 234 -8.86 -2.36 -20.86
CA HIS A 234 -7.68 -1.51 -20.88
C HIS A 234 -6.92 -1.54 -22.21
N ARG A 235 -7.48 -2.16 -23.28
CA ARG A 235 -6.82 -2.34 -24.58
C ARG A 235 -6.20 -1.05 -25.12
N ARG A 236 -6.89 0.08 -25.03
CA ARG A 236 -6.41 1.39 -25.51
C ARG A 236 -5.14 1.90 -24.82
N MET A 237 -4.82 1.37 -23.63
CA MET A 237 -3.62 1.78 -22.90
C MET A 237 -2.35 1.11 -23.44
N PHE A 238 -2.49 -0.07 -24.04
CA PHE A 238 -1.35 -0.89 -24.47
C PHE A 238 -1.43 -1.37 -25.94
N GLU A 239 -2.40 -0.88 -26.72
CA GLU A 239 -2.58 -1.30 -28.13
C GLU A 239 -1.39 -1.01 -29.05
N LYS A 240 -0.52 -0.06 -28.63
CA LYS A 240 0.75 0.22 -29.32
C LYS A 240 1.85 -0.82 -29.02
N ASP A 241 1.75 -1.51 -27.90
CA ASP A 241 2.76 -2.45 -27.42
C ASP A 241 2.34 -3.91 -27.63
N LYS A 242 1.05 -4.20 -27.43
CA LYS A 242 0.50 -5.57 -27.45
C LYS A 242 -0.94 -5.61 -27.94
N SER A 243 -1.29 -6.67 -28.67
CA SER A 243 -2.68 -6.98 -28.93
C SER A 243 -3.43 -7.46 -27.68
N CYS A 244 -4.76 -7.35 -27.70
CA CYS A 244 -5.61 -7.84 -26.60
C CYS A 244 -5.42 -9.33 -26.35
N PHE A 245 -5.26 -10.12 -27.42
CA PHE A 245 -5.03 -11.57 -27.36
C PHE A 245 -3.66 -11.91 -26.75
N GLU A 246 -2.59 -11.24 -27.17
CA GLU A 246 -1.24 -11.43 -26.61
C GLU A 246 -1.20 -11.07 -25.13
N ALA A 247 -1.77 -9.93 -24.73
CA ALA A 247 -1.87 -9.53 -23.34
C ALA A 247 -2.61 -10.58 -22.48
N PHE A 248 -3.72 -11.10 -22.98
CA PHE A 248 -4.47 -12.17 -22.30
C PHE A 248 -3.66 -13.47 -22.21
N ARG A 249 -3.00 -13.90 -23.30
CA ARG A 249 -2.15 -15.11 -23.32
C ARG A 249 -1.00 -15.01 -22.30
N LEU A 250 -0.35 -13.86 -22.20
CA LEU A 250 0.72 -13.60 -21.22
C LEU A 250 0.19 -13.66 -19.79
N MET A 251 -0.99 -13.09 -19.52
CA MET A 251 -1.62 -13.19 -18.20
C MET A 251 -1.99 -14.65 -17.85
N LEU A 252 -2.44 -15.46 -18.80
CA LEU A 252 -2.67 -16.89 -18.58
C LEU A 252 -1.38 -17.65 -18.25
N LYS A 253 -0.24 -17.26 -18.86
CA LYS A 253 1.09 -17.78 -18.49
C LYS A 253 1.39 -17.48 -17.03
N GLY A 254 1.17 -16.24 -16.57
CA GLY A 254 1.35 -15.86 -15.16
C GLY A 254 0.47 -16.66 -14.19
N ILE A 255 -0.80 -16.95 -14.55
CA ILE A 255 -1.67 -17.82 -13.73
C ILE A 255 -1.07 -19.22 -13.57
N ARG A 256 -0.44 -19.77 -14.61
CA ARG A 256 0.19 -21.09 -14.57
C ARG A 256 1.45 -21.12 -13.71
N GLU A 257 2.27 -20.06 -13.74
CA GLU A 257 3.49 -19.97 -12.93
C GLU A 257 3.27 -20.07 -11.42
N ILE A 258 2.11 -19.67 -10.90
CA ILE A 258 1.80 -19.74 -9.46
C ILE A 258 1.18 -21.08 -9.05
N LYS A 259 0.80 -21.92 -9.99
CA LYS A 259 0.23 -23.24 -9.72
C LYS A 259 1.27 -24.36 -9.70
N GLN A 260 2.47 -24.05 -10.17
CA GLN A 260 3.67 -24.88 -10.05
C GLN A 260 4.41 -24.57 -8.75
#